data_8a8ab7192238ecda7ea512250226771d
#
_entry.id   8a8ab7192238ecda7ea512250226771d
#
_cell.length_a   1.000
_cell.length_b   1.000
_cell.length_c   1.000
_cell.angle_alpha   90.00
_cell.angle_beta   90.00
_cell.angle_gamma   90.00
#
_symmetry.space_group_name_H-M   'P 1'
#
loop_
_entity.id
_entity.type
_entity.pdbx_description
1 polymer ?
#
loop_
_entity_poly.entity_id
_entity_poly.type
_entity_poly.pdbx_seq_one_letter_code
_entity_poly.pdbx_strand_id
1 'polypeptide(L)'
;MKKTLLLIVAALTVTAAMAQERRLEATMFKEFKPAVITFSDGRKINQPLANVFLKNGALLFPKGDYTMEANMGNIAAVDFADRHFVTIDQQLAYRVDSVEGGNALYCIELFDQETYNRNLRNNINISNLDLGDQISTTTIDINTEEDYKLPVFRHFYMQLDGQMVKVHERELNRKLNKEQRAMMKRIMALPDFSWQREETLMLLLKAISKSDK
;
A
#
# COMPACT_ATOMS: atom_id res chain seq x y z
N MET A 1 -11.72 55.53 7.48
CA MET A 1 -12.42 54.36 8.04
C MET A 1 -13.06 53.42 6.98
N LYS A 2 -13.74 53.93 5.93
CA LYS A 2 -14.32 53.01 4.88
C LYS A 2 -13.32 52.22 4.04
N LYS A 3 -12.10 52.76 3.80
CA LYS A 3 -11.06 52.08 2.99
C LYS A 3 -10.33 50.96 3.76
N THR A 4 -10.20 51.10 5.08
CA THR A 4 -9.62 50.07 5.95
C THR A 4 -10.57 48.88 6.15
N LEU A 5 -11.89 49.12 6.18
CA LEU A 5 -12.86 48.07 6.28
C LEU A 5 -12.92 47.20 5.02
N LEU A 6 -12.74 47.81 3.82
CA LEU A 6 -12.73 47.10 2.54
C LEU A 6 -11.52 46.17 2.40
N LEU A 7 -10.35 46.56 2.93
CA LEU A 7 -9.12 45.75 2.93
C LEU A 7 -9.24 44.54 3.86
N ILE A 8 -9.91 44.67 5.01
CA ILE A 8 -10.13 43.56 5.94
C ILE A 8 -11.10 42.52 5.35
N VAL A 9 -12.15 42.96 4.66
CA VAL A 9 -13.10 42.06 4.00
C VAL A 9 -12.42 41.32 2.82
N ALA A 10 -11.56 41.99 2.05
CA ALA A 10 -10.80 41.36 0.97
C ALA A 10 -9.77 40.33 1.48
N ALA A 11 -9.14 40.59 2.65
CA ALA A 11 -8.21 39.64 3.28
C ALA A 11 -8.92 38.39 3.83
N LEU A 12 -10.15 38.54 4.35
CA LEU A 12 -10.97 37.42 4.85
C LEU A 12 -11.51 36.54 3.71
N THR A 13 -11.76 37.07 2.53
CA THR A 13 -12.23 36.28 1.38
C THR A 13 -11.11 35.48 0.72
N VAL A 14 -9.86 35.92 0.79
CA VAL A 14 -8.70 35.18 0.24
C VAL A 14 -8.35 33.96 1.10
N THR A 15 -8.57 34.02 2.41
CA THR A 15 -8.29 32.86 3.29
C THR A 15 -9.36 31.76 3.17
N ALA A 16 -10.60 32.08 2.77
CA ALA A 16 -11.66 31.09 2.55
C ALA A 16 -11.50 30.28 1.23
N ALA A 17 -10.74 30.80 0.26
CA ALA A 17 -10.49 30.13 -1.01
C ALA A 17 -9.41 29.05 -0.95
N MET A 18 -8.66 28.94 0.15
CA MET A 18 -7.57 27.95 0.33
C MET A 18 -8.02 26.66 1.03
N ALA A 19 -9.26 26.60 1.50
CA ALA A 19 -9.85 25.36 2.03
C ALA A 19 -10.52 24.55 0.91
N GLN A 20 -9.81 24.32 -0.19
CA GLN A 20 -10.23 23.33 -1.16
C GLN A 20 -9.90 21.97 -0.54
N GLU A 21 -10.93 21.24 -0.11
CA GLU A 21 -10.83 19.90 0.42
C GLU A 21 -9.90 19.07 -0.46
N ARG A 22 -8.68 18.81 0.00
CA ARG A 22 -7.84 17.79 -0.58
C ARG A 22 -8.58 16.49 -0.35
N ARG A 23 -9.18 15.91 -1.39
CA ARG A 23 -9.66 14.54 -1.35
C ARG A 23 -8.48 13.68 -0.93
N LEU A 24 -8.56 13.15 0.29
CA LEU A 24 -7.54 12.24 0.80
C LEU A 24 -7.67 10.94 0.01
N GLU A 25 -6.77 10.76 -0.93
CA GLU A 25 -6.64 9.50 -1.63
C GLU A 25 -6.10 8.46 -0.62
N ALA A 26 -6.64 7.23 -0.67
CA ALA A 26 -6.14 6.15 0.17
C ALA A 26 -4.70 5.80 -0.22
N THR A 27 -3.73 6.33 0.50
CA THR A 27 -2.30 6.16 0.25
C THR A 27 -1.63 5.40 1.39
N MET A 28 -0.52 4.73 1.07
CA MET A 28 0.23 3.93 2.04
C MET A 28 0.92 4.80 3.09
N PHE A 29 1.44 5.96 2.70
CA PHE A 29 2.07 6.91 3.60
C PHE A 29 1.12 8.08 3.86
N LYS A 30 1.09 8.58 5.11
CA LYS A 30 0.30 9.76 5.49
C LYS A 30 0.66 10.99 4.64
N GLU A 31 1.94 11.11 4.26
CA GLU A 31 2.46 12.21 3.45
C GLU A 31 3.25 11.69 2.26
N PHE A 32 3.34 12.51 1.20
CA PHE A 32 4.22 12.22 0.07
C PHE A 32 5.68 12.35 0.50
N LYS A 33 6.50 11.38 0.11
CA LYS A 33 7.92 11.26 0.49
C LYS A 33 8.82 11.26 -0.75
N PRO A 34 10.10 11.64 -0.61
CA PRO A 34 11.08 11.43 -1.66
C PRO A 34 11.26 9.95 -1.99
N ALA A 35 11.38 9.65 -3.29
CA ALA A 35 11.61 8.30 -3.77
C ALA A 35 12.58 8.27 -4.95
N VAL A 36 13.32 7.18 -5.10
CA VAL A 36 14.11 6.86 -6.29
C VAL A 36 13.34 5.84 -7.12
N ILE A 37 12.97 6.22 -8.34
CA ILE A 37 12.27 5.34 -9.26
C ILE A 37 13.29 4.71 -10.21
N THR A 38 13.31 3.39 -10.26
CA THR A 38 14.12 2.60 -11.20
C THR A 38 13.21 2.07 -12.31
N PHE A 39 13.49 2.41 -13.54
CA PHE A 39 12.77 1.93 -14.73
C PHE A 39 13.27 0.55 -15.18
N SER A 40 12.48 -0.13 -16.01
CA SER A 40 12.81 -1.44 -16.57
C SER A 40 14.05 -1.42 -17.47
N ASP A 41 14.42 -0.26 -18.03
CA ASP A 41 15.64 -0.04 -18.81
C ASP A 41 16.88 0.29 -17.93
N GLY A 42 16.74 0.28 -16.61
CA GLY A 42 17.78 0.56 -15.64
C GLY A 42 18.00 2.04 -15.31
N ARG A 43 17.33 2.95 -15.99
CA ARG A 43 17.39 4.39 -15.66
C ARG A 43 16.81 4.64 -14.28
N LYS A 44 17.39 5.62 -13.56
CA LYS A 44 16.90 6.04 -12.25
C LYS A 44 16.56 7.52 -12.26
N ILE A 45 15.47 7.88 -11.62
CA ILE A 45 15.09 9.28 -11.38
C ILE A 45 14.78 9.49 -9.91
N ASN A 46 15.10 10.67 -9.39
CA ASN A 46 14.68 11.12 -8.07
C ASN A 46 13.34 11.85 -8.21
N GLN A 47 12.32 11.32 -7.53
CA GLN A 47 11.01 11.94 -7.41
C GLN A 47 10.91 12.56 -6.01
N PRO A 48 10.82 13.92 -5.90
CA PRO A 48 10.85 14.57 -4.59
C PRO A 48 9.61 14.26 -3.73
N LEU A 49 8.48 13.98 -4.35
CA LEU A 49 7.21 13.70 -3.70
C LEU A 49 6.54 12.52 -4.39
N ALA A 50 6.44 11.40 -3.71
CA ALA A 50 5.78 10.18 -4.19
C ALA A 50 5.01 9.49 -3.06
N ASN A 51 4.02 8.67 -3.41
CA ASN A 51 3.28 7.83 -2.50
C ASN A 51 2.80 6.55 -3.23
N VAL A 52 2.34 5.55 -2.51
CA VAL A 52 1.73 4.34 -3.08
C VAL A 52 0.21 4.44 -2.95
N PHE A 53 -0.49 4.28 -4.07
CA PHE A 53 -1.94 4.33 -4.12
C PHE A 53 -2.53 2.99 -3.70
N LEU A 54 -3.17 2.93 -2.55
CA LEU A 54 -3.73 1.68 -2.02
C LEU A 54 -4.92 1.15 -2.81
N LYS A 55 -5.52 1.93 -3.71
CA LYS A 55 -6.63 1.46 -4.54
C LYS A 55 -6.18 0.40 -5.56
N ASN A 56 -4.99 0.54 -6.12
CA ASN A 56 -4.49 -0.34 -7.19
C ASN A 56 -2.98 -0.63 -7.12
N GLY A 57 -2.28 -0.18 -6.06
CA GLY A 57 -0.85 -0.41 -5.88
C GLY A 57 0.05 0.43 -6.79
N ALA A 58 -0.46 1.45 -7.47
CA ALA A 58 0.34 2.30 -8.36
C ALA A 58 1.14 3.37 -7.59
N LEU A 59 2.15 3.94 -8.23
CA LEU A 59 2.88 5.08 -7.72
C LEU A 59 2.11 6.37 -8.02
N LEU A 60 1.93 7.22 -7.01
CA LEU A 60 1.38 8.56 -7.12
C LEU A 60 2.46 9.62 -6.98
N PHE A 61 2.32 10.72 -7.70
CA PHE A 61 3.15 11.92 -7.55
C PHE A 61 2.36 13.18 -7.88
N PRO A 62 2.61 14.32 -7.19
CA PRO A 62 1.95 15.58 -7.50
C PRO A 62 2.52 16.20 -8.77
N LYS A 63 1.65 16.82 -9.57
CA LYS A 63 1.99 17.62 -10.74
C LYS A 63 1.13 18.89 -10.77
N GLY A 64 1.69 20.02 -10.30
CA GLY A 64 0.89 21.22 -10.04
C GLY A 64 -0.16 20.96 -8.98
N ASP A 65 -1.41 21.28 -9.28
CA ASP A 65 -2.55 21.10 -8.37
C ASP A 65 -3.19 19.70 -8.41
N TYR A 66 -2.63 18.80 -9.22
CA TYR A 66 -3.18 17.44 -9.41
C TYR A 66 -2.24 16.38 -8.87
N THR A 67 -2.81 15.27 -8.41
CA THR A 67 -2.09 14.02 -8.18
C THR A 67 -2.17 13.16 -9.44
N MET A 68 -1.03 12.68 -9.90
CA MET A 68 -0.90 11.85 -11.09
C MET A 68 -0.54 10.42 -10.67
N GLU A 69 -1.15 9.46 -11.37
CA GLU A 69 -0.78 8.05 -11.28
C GLU A 69 0.28 7.72 -12.34
N ALA A 70 1.35 7.06 -11.92
CA ALA A 70 2.42 6.66 -12.83
C ALA A 70 2.00 5.49 -13.72
N ASN A 71 2.51 5.47 -14.96
CA ASN A 71 2.42 4.28 -15.79
C ASN A 71 3.37 3.20 -15.26
N MET A 72 2.82 2.22 -14.56
CA MET A 72 3.57 1.16 -13.89
C MET A 72 4.23 0.16 -14.84
N GLY A 73 3.86 0.12 -16.12
CA GLY A 73 4.42 -0.82 -17.09
C GLY A 73 5.93 -0.69 -17.34
N ASN A 74 6.50 0.48 -17.04
CA ASN A 74 7.92 0.77 -17.24
C ASN A 74 8.70 0.94 -15.94
N ILE A 75 8.06 0.80 -14.78
CA ILE A 75 8.71 0.93 -13.46
C ILE A 75 9.07 -0.47 -12.96
N ALA A 76 10.36 -0.68 -12.68
CA ALA A 76 10.85 -1.93 -12.13
C ALA A 76 10.87 -1.91 -10.59
N ALA A 77 11.30 -0.79 -9.99
CA ALA A 77 11.40 -0.64 -8.54
C ALA A 77 11.22 0.82 -8.09
N VAL A 78 10.84 0.99 -6.84
CA VAL A 78 10.75 2.30 -6.18
C VAL A 78 11.36 2.18 -4.79
N ASP A 79 12.33 3.03 -4.49
CA ASP A 79 13.00 3.10 -3.20
C ASP A 79 12.59 4.37 -2.46
N PHE A 80 11.86 4.20 -1.37
CA PHE A 80 11.70 5.22 -0.32
C PHE A 80 12.81 5.02 0.71
N ALA A 81 13.05 6.03 1.56
CA ALA A 81 14.13 5.96 2.56
C ALA A 81 14.01 4.75 3.51
N ASP A 82 12.78 4.36 3.81
CA ASP A 82 12.40 3.32 4.79
C ASP A 82 11.90 2.02 4.16
N ARG A 83 11.62 2.00 2.84
CA ARG A 83 11.03 0.82 2.16
C ARG A 83 11.50 0.69 0.73
N HIS A 84 11.79 -0.54 0.35
CA HIS A 84 12.06 -0.94 -1.03
C HIS A 84 10.85 -1.64 -1.64
N PHE A 85 10.45 -1.21 -2.82
CA PHE A 85 9.35 -1.79 -3.61
C PHE A 85 9.85 -2.32 -4.94
N VAL A 86 9.28 -3.43 -5.37
CA VAL A 86 9.39 -3.93 -6.74
C VAL A 86 8.03 -3.94 -7.41
N THR A 87 7.99 -3.86 -8.72
CA THR A 87 6.72 -3.97 -9.47
C THR A 87 6.41 -5.43 -9.75
N ILE A 88 5.23 -5.89 -9.31
CA ILE A 88 4.65 -7.21 -9.61
C ILE A 88 3.27 -6.98 -10.21
N ASP A 89 3.02 -7.48 -11.41
CA ASP A 89 1.73 -7.33 -12.10
C ASP A 89 1.23 -5.87 -12.13
N GLN A 90 2.14 -4.91 -12.39
CA GLN A 90 1.92 -3.46 -12.40
C GLN A 90 1.52 -2.85 -11.05
N GLN A 91 1.79 -3.52 -9.95
CA GLN A 91 1.54 -3.06 -8.59
C GLN A 91 2.85 -3.01 -7.80
N LEU A 92 2.99 -2.05 -6.90
CA LEU A 92 4.13 -1.93 -6.00
C LEU A 92 3.98 -2.90 -4.82
N ALA A 93 4.93 -3.84 -4.73
CA ALA A 93 5.08 -4.76 -3.62
C ALA A 93 6.28 -4.35 -2.77
N TYR A 94 6.10 -4.04 -1.50
CA TYR A 94 7.23 -3.76 -0.62
C TYR A 94 7.89 -5.06 -0.15
N ARG A 95 9.21 -5.00 0.01
CA ARG A 95 9.97 -6.10 0.58
C ARG A 95 9.75 -6.14 2.09
N VAL A 96 9.16 -7.24 2.57
CA VAL A 96 8.96 -7.50 4.00
C VAL A 96 10.30 -7.83 4.66
N ASP A 97 10.99 -8.84 4.12
CA ASP A 97 12.32 -9.27 4.59
C ASP A 97 12.96 -10.18 3.53
N SER A 98 14.25 -10.50 3.71
CA SER A 98 15.01 -11.39 2.85
C SER A 98 15.80 -12.40 3.65
N VAL A 99 16.17 -13.51 3.00
CA VAL A 99 17.02 -14.56 3.56
C VAL A 99 18.32 -14.67 2.77
N GLU A 100 19.32 -15.37 3.33
CA GLU A 100 20.55 -15.68 2.62
C GLU A 100 20.23 -16.37 1.27
N GLY A 101 20.99 -16.05 0.23
CA GLY A 101 20.77 -16.59 -1.12
C GLY A 101 19.86 -15.72 -1.99
N GLY A 102 19.37 -14.55 -1.49
CA GLY A 102 18.64 -13.59 -2.28
C GLY A 102 17.12 -13.85 -2.38
N ASN A 103 16.62 -14.89 -1.71
CA ASN A 103 15.19 -15.12 -1.61
C ASN A 103 14.56 -14.10 -0.64
N ALA A 104 13.35 -13.61 -0.98
CA ALA A 104 12.71 -12.54 -0.22
C ALA A 104 11.19 -12.70 -0.21
N LEU A 105 10.55 -12.13 0.81
CA LEU A 105 9.11 -12.00 0.93
C LEU A 105 8.70 -10.58 0.57
N TYR A 106 7.69 -10.45 -0.28
CA TYR A 106 7.10 -9.18 -0.70
C TYR A 106 5.60 -9.15 -0.37
N CYS A 107 5.08 -7.95 -0.15
CA CYS A 107 3.67 -7.73 0.14
C CYS A 107 3.12 -6.58 -0.70
N ILE A 108 1.97 -6.78 -1.33
CA ILE A 108 1.13 -5.75 -1.92
C ILE A 108 0.01 -5.46 -0.93
N GLU A 109 -0.16 -4.22 -0.52
CA GLU A 109 -1.29 -3.76 0.29
C GLU A 109 -2.28 -3.00 -0.58
N LEU A 110 -3.54 -3.43 -0.57
CA LEU A 110 -4.63 -2.76 -1.26
C LEU A 110 -5.74 -2.40 -0.26
N PHE A 111 -6.34 -1.23 -0.45
CA PHE A 111 -7.40 -0.72 0.43
C PHE A 111 -8.62 -1.64 0.45
N ASP A 112 -9.03 -2.04 1.66
CA ASP A 112 -10.25 -2.82 1.90
C ASP A 112 -11.44 -1.87 2.16
N GLN A 113 -12.03 -1.42 1.07
CA GLN A 113 -13.17 -0.51 1.12
C GLN A 113 -14.39 -1.12 1.82
N GLU A 114 -14.59 -2.43 1.72
CA GLU A 114 -15.73 -3.11 2.35
C GLU A 114 -15.60 -3.10 3.87
N THR A 115 -14.43 -3.49 4.38
CA THR A 115 -14.16 -3.43 5.82
C THR A 115 -14.19 -1.99 6.33
N TYR A 116 -13.65 -1.03 5.58
CA TYR A 116 -13.73 0.39 5.91
C TYR A 116 -15.17 0.86 6.06
N ASN A 117 -16.01 0.62 5.05
CA ASN A 117 -17.43 1.00 5.06
C ASN A 117 -18.22 0.30 6.19
N ARG A 118 -17.88 -0.95 6.50
CA ARG A 118 -18.48 -1.68 7.63
C ARG A 118 -18.10 -1.04 8.97
N ASN A 119 -16.83 -0.67 9.13
CA ASN A 119 -16.36 0.01 10.34
C ASN A 119 -17.02 1.36 10.53
N LEU A 120 -17.16 2.14 9.45
CA LEU A 120 -17.90 3.41 9.50
C LEU A 120 -19.34 3.22 9.96
N ARG A 121 -20.08 2.24 9.39
CA ARG A 121 -21.46 1.95 9.80
C ARG A 121 -21.56 1.51 11.26
N ASN A 122 -20.60 0.74 11.75
CA ASN A 122 -20.58 0.27 13.14
C ASN A 122 -20.23 1.37 14.15
N ASN A 123 -19.45 2.39 13.72
CA ASN A 123 -19.02 3.49 14.57
C ASN A 123 -19.97 4.70 14.52
N ILE A 124 -20.91 4.73 13.57
CA ILE A 124 -21.95 5.76 13.51
C ILE A 124 -23.07 5.35 14.47
N ASN A 125 -23.27 6.14 15.54
CA ASN A 125 -24.46 6.07 16.38
C ASN A 125 -25.66 6.52 15.54
N ILE A 126 -26.37 5.58 14.93
CA ILE A 126 -27.45 5.80 13.94
C ILE A 126 -28.69 6.44 14.58
N SER A 127 -28.72 6.68 15.88
CA SER A 127 -29.90 7.17 16.60
C SER A 127 -30.37 8.59 16.21
N ASN A 128 -29.59 9.37 15.42
CA ASN A 128 -29.93 10.77 15.10
C ASN A 128 -29.64 11.20 13.63
N LEU A 129 -29.40 10.29 12.70
CA LEU A 129 -29.16 10.64 11.30
C LEU A 129 -30.27 10.10 10.41
N ASP A 130 -31.13 11.00 9.97
CA ASP A 130 -32.06 10.78 8.86
C ASP A 130 -31.20 10.70 7.57
N LEU A 131 -30.79 9.50 7.23
CA LEU A 131 -29.93 9.24 6.07
C LEU A 131 -30.80 9.15 4.83
N GLY A 132 -31.15 10.31 4.26
CA GLY A 132 -31.63 10.39 2.88
C GLY A 132 -30.61 9.75 1.92
N ASP A 133 -31.10 9.22 0.80
CA ASP A 133 -30.47 8.39 -0.24
C ASP A 133 -29.15 8.90 -0.89
N GLN A 134 -28.35 9.74 -0.23
CA GLN A 134 -27.12 10.32 -0.77
C GLN A 134 -25.88 10.05 0.10
N ILE A 135 -25.55 8.79 0.32
CA ILE A 135 -24.18 8.47 0.69
C ILE A 135 -23.38 8.27 -0.59
N SER A 136 -22.85 9.37 -1.12
CA SER A 136 -21.81 9.31 -2.14
C SER A 136 -20.56 8.68 -1.51
N THR A 137 -20.26 7.44 -1.86
CA THR A 137 -19.18 6.60 -1.34
C THR A 137 -17.77 7.07 -1.70
N THR A 138 -17.60 8.34 -2.06
CA THR A 138 -16.33 8.87 -2.60
C THR A 138 -15.59 9.84 -1.68
N THR A 139 -16.15 10.22 -0.53
CA THR A 139 -15.47 11.13 0.40
C THR A 139 -15.11 10.41 1.68
N ILE A 140 -13.84 10.06 1.81
CA ILE A 140 -13.26 9.57 3.06
C ILE A 140 -12.90 10.81 3.89
N ASP A 141 -13.74 11.19 4.84
CA ASP A 141 -13.45 12.23 5.82
C ASP A 141 -12.62 11.61 6.94
N ILE A 142 -11.28 11.66 6.81
CA ILE A 142 -10.35 11.17 7.83
C ILE A 142 -9.98 12.35 8.73
N ASN A 143 -10.91 12.79 9.55
CA ASN A 143 -10.70 13.83 10.56
C ASN A 143 -10.56 13.22 11.95
N THR A 144 -9.59 12.31 12.15
CA THR A 144 -9.19 11.90 13.50
C THR A 144 -7.68 11.79 13.58
N GLU A 145 -7.10 12.56 14.48
CA GLU A 145 -5.66 12.76 14.68
C GLU A 145 -4.90 11.57 15.27
N GLU A 146 -5.53 10.42 15.49
CA GLU A 146 -4.89 9.27 16.13
C GLU A 146 -4.86 8.06 15.19
N ASP A 147 -3.66 7.62 14.82
CA ASP A 147 -3.26 6.28 14.31
C ASP A 147 -4.28 5.44 13.51
N TYR A 148 -5.13 6.08 12.70
CA TYR A 148 -6.11 5.36 11.90
C TYR A 148 -5.41 4.60 10.76
N LYS A 149 -5.14 3.33 11.01
CA LYS A 149 -4.66 2.42 9.99
C LYS A 149 -5.81 2.05 9.06
N LEU A 150 -5.73 2.48 7.81
CA LEU A 150 -6.69 2.04 6.79
C LEU A 150 -6.70 0.50 6.73
N PRO A 151 -7.88 -0.14 6.67
CA PRO A 151 -7.96 -1.57 6.46
C PRO A 151 -7.42 -1.92 5.06
N VAL A 152 -6.60 -2.96 4.99
CA VAL A 152 -5.97 -3.39 3.73
C VAL A 152 -6.07 -4.89 3.53
N PHE A 153 -6.24 -5.29 2.28
CA PHE A 153 -5.96 -6.64 1.83
C PHE A 153 -4.46 -6.78 1.59
N ARG A 154 -3.88 -7.90 2.02
CA ARG A 154 -2.47 -8.22 1.82
C ARG A 154 -2.33 -9.39 0.86
N HIS A 155 -1.53 -9.17 -0.18
CA HIS A 155 -1.16 -10.20 -1.14
C HIS A 155 0.34 -10.45 -1.05
N PHE A 156 0.73 -11.65 -0.65
CA PHE A 156 2.13 -12.00 -0.47
C PHE A 156 2.70 -12.71 -1.70
N TYR A 157 3.97 -12.43 -1.95
CA TYR A 157 4.78 -13.05 -3.00
C TYR A 157 6.13 -13.44 -2.42
N MET A 158 6.68 -14.57 -2.84
CA MET A 158 8.04 -15.00 -2.53
C MET A 158 8.89 -14.92 -3.79
N GLN A 159 10.03 -14.27 -3.68
CA GLN A 159 11.09 -14.40 -4.66
C GLN A 159 11.88 -15.67 -4.31
N LEU A 160 11.89 -16.65 -5.20
CA LEU A 160 12.60 -17.91 -5.08
C LEU A 160 13.49 -18.05 -6.32
N ASP A 161 14.83 -18.10 -6.13
CA ASP A 161 15.82 -18.21 -7.21
C ASP A 161 15.60 -17.18 -8.33
N GLY A 162 15.28 -15.94 -7.95
CA GLY A 162 15.03 -14.84 -8.87
C GLY A 162 13.63 -14.83 -9.50
N GLN A 163 12.79 -15.83 -9.25
CA GLN A 163 11.42 -15.90 -9.76
C GLN A 163 10.41 -15.47 -8.71
N MET A 164 9.47 -14.61 -9.11
CA MET A 164 8.39 -14.16 -8.24
C MET A 164 7.24 -15.17 -8.26
N VAL A 165 6.83 -15.66 -7.09
CA VAL A 165 5.78 -16.67 -6.91
C VAL A 165 4.75 -16.15 -5.93
N LYS A 166 3.47 -16.16 -6.32
CA LYS A 166 2.38 -15.80 -5.41
C LYS A 166 2.33 -16.80 -4.24
N VAL A 167 2.21 -16.29 -3.01
CA VAL A 167 2.13 -17.10 -1.81
C VAL A 167 0.76 -17.75 -1.73
N HIS A 168 0.70 -18.96 -2.24
CA HIS A 168 -0.47 -19.84 -2.20
C HIS A 168 0.02 -21.28 -2.33
N GLU A 169 -0.57 -22.21 -1.60
CA GLU A 169 -0.12 -23.62 -1.55
C GLU A 169 0.10 -24.23 -2.93
N ARG A 170 -0.88 -24.05 -3.84
CA ARG A 170 -0.85 -24.59 -5.19
C ARG A 170 0.31 -24.01 -6.02
N GLU A 171 0.56 -22.71 -5.93
CA GLU A 171 1.60 -22.05 -6.72
C GLU A 171 2.99 -22.41 -6.19
N LEU A 172 3.17 -22.45 -4.88
CA LEU A 172 4.41 -22.91 -4.25
C LEU A 172 4.69 -24.38 -4.57
N ASN A 173 3.69 -25.28 -4.49
CA ASN A 173 3.85 -26.69 -4.83
C ASN A 173 4.33 -26.92 -6.27
N ARG A 174 4.04 -26.01 -7.21
CA ARG A 174 4.51 -26.12 -8.60
C ARG A 174 5.99 -25.75 -8.76
N LYS A 175 6.50 -24.89 -7.87
CA LYS A 175 7.86 -24.34 -7.96
C LYS A 175 8.85 -25.09 -7.07
N LEU A 176 8.43 -25.60 -5.93
CA LEU A 176 9.27 -26.25 -4.95
C LEU A 176 9.66 -27.68 -5.35
N ASN A 177 10.87 -28.09 -5.03
CA ASN A 177 11.34 -29.47 -5.15
C ASN A 177 10.69 -30.37 -4.07
N LYS A 178 11.00 -31.68 -4.08
CA LYS A 178 10.38 -32.66 -3.17
C LYS A 178 10.68 -32.36 -1.70
N GLU A 179 11.91 -31.97 -1.39
CA GLU A 179 12.36 -31.67 -0.02
C GLU A 179 11.74 -30.39 0.50
N GLN A 180 11.75 -29.33 -0.31
CA GLN A 180 11.10 -28.06 0.00
C GLN A 180 9.60 -28.22 0.23
N ARG A 181 8.89 -29.04 -0.57
CA ARG A 181 7.46 -29.36 -0.34
C ARG A 181 7.24 -30.09 0.99
N ALA A 182 8.15 -30.99 1.38
CA ALA A 182 8.06 -31.66 2.68
C ALA A 182 8.24 -30.66 3.84
N MET A 183 9.17 -29.70 3.71
CA MET A 183 9.34 -28.61 4.68
C MET A 183 8.09 -27.70 4.72
N MET A 184 7.58 -27.28 3.57
CA MET A 184 6.34 -26.48 3.49
C MET A 184 5.20 -27.18 4.26
N LYS A 185 4.97 -28.47 4.03
CA LYS A 185 3.92 -29.23 4.73
C LYS A 185 4.13 -29.26 6.24
N ARG A 186 5.39 -29.37 6.70
CA ARG A 186 5.69 -29.32 8.15
C ARG A 186 5.37 -27.97 8.75
N ILE A 187 5.72 -26.87 8.07
CA ILE A 187 5.43 -25.51 8.54
C ILE A 187 3.93 -25.26 8.54
N MET A 188 3.22 -25.68 7.49
CA MET A 188 1.75 -25.55 7.42
C MET A 188 1.00 -26.34 8.50
N ALA A 189 1.62 -27.40 9.03
CA ALA A 189 1.02 -28.19 10.14
C ALA A 189 1.19 -27.52 11.51
N LEU A 190 1.91 -26.41 11.63
CA LEU A 190 2.02 -25.67 12.90
C LEU A 190 0.69 -25.04 13.27
N PRO A 191 0.28 -25.07 14.55
CA PRO A 191 -1.03 -24.55 14.99
C PRO A 191 -1.27 -23.09 14.64
N ASP A 192 -0.20 -22.28 14.66
CA ASP A 192 -0.27 -20.84 14.42
C ASP A 192 0.02 -20.44 12.97
N PHE A 193 0.15 -21.40 12.03
CA PHE A 193 0.40 -21.09 10.64
C PHE A 193 -0.77 -20.35 9.99
N SER A 194 -0.44 -19.27 9.27
CA SER A 194 -1.42 -18.52 8.48
C SER A 194 -0.77 -17.97 7.21
N TRP A 195 -1.47 -18.09 6.09
CA TRP A 195 -1.08 -17.49 4.82
C TRP A 195 -1.17 -15.95 4.79
N GLN A 196 -1.71 -15.33 5.85
CA GLN A 196 -1.89 -13.89 5.99
C GLN A 196 -0.94 -13.25 7.01
N ARG A 197 -0.06 -14.05 7.64
CA ARG A 197 0.87 -13.57 8.68
C ARG A 197 2.29 -13.57 8.17
N GLU A 198 2.93 -12.43 8.20
CA GLU A 198 4.31 -12.21 7.76
C GLU A 198 5.29 -13.15 8.46
N GLU A 199 5.15 -13.32 9.78
CA GLU A 199 6.04 -14.14 10.61
C GLU A 199 6.04 -15.61 10.16
N THR A 200 4.86 -16.16 9.88
CA THR A 200 4.72 -17.57 9.46
C THR A 200 5.19 -17.76 8.03
N LEU A 201 5.00 -16.77 7.16
CA LEU A 201 5.51 -16.78 5.79
C LEU A 201 7.04 -16.63 5.76
N MET A 202 7.62 -15.80 6.63
CA MET A 202 9.08 -15.71 6.77
C MET A 202 9.69 -17.01 7.33
N LEU A 203 9.00 -17.67 8.28
CA LEU A 203 9.42 -18.99 8.76
C LEU A 203 9.41 -20.01 7.61
N LEU A 204 8.35 -20.02 6.79
CA LEU A 204 8.27 -20.86 5.60
C LEU A 204 9.41 -20.56 4.62
N LEU A 205 9.63 -19.29 4.27
CA LEU A 205 10.67 -18.87 3.35
C LEU A 205 12.06 -19.32 3.84
N LYS A 206 12.37 -19.14 5.14
CA LYS A 206 13.63 -19.60 5.75
C LYS A 206 13.79 -21.11 5.67
N ALA A 207 12.72 -21.87 5.87
CA ALA A 207 12.75 -23.33 5.84
C ALA A 207 13.03 -23.88 4.43
N ILE A 208 12.35 -23.32 3.40
CA ILE A 208 12.53 -23.77 2.02
C ILE A 208 13.85 -23.31 1.41
N SER A 209 14.38 -22.14 1.80
CA SER A 209 15.66 -21.64 1.31
C SER A 209 16.89 -22.37 1.89
N LYS A 210 16.76 -23.02 3.07
CA LYS A 210 17.83 -23.84 3.66
C LYS A 210 17.97 -25.23 3.03
N SER A 211 16.94 -25.71 2.35
CA SER A 211 16.91 -27.03 1.73
C SER A 211 17.70 -27.13 0.41
N ASP A 212 18.26 -26.01 -0.08
CA ASP A 212 19.04 -25.96 -1.32
C ASP A 212 20.57 -26.08 -1.09
N LYS A 213 21.02 -26.42 0.11
CA LYS A 213 22.41 -26.78 0.45
C LYS A 213 22.48 -28.26 0.76
#